data_4f5eab67f83c1849ab4ada67b3676da9
#
_entry.id   4f5eab67f83c1849ab4ada67b3676da9
#
_cell.length_a   1.000
_cell.length_b   1.000
_cell.length_c   1.000
_cell.angle_alpha   90.00
_cell.angle_beta   90.00
_cell.angle_gamma   90.00
#
_symmetry.space_group_name_H-M   'P 1'
#
loop_
_entity.id
_entity.type
_entity.pdbx_description
1 polymer ?
#
loop_
_entity_poly.entity_id
_entity_poly.type
_entity_poly.pdbx_seq_one_letter_code
_entity_poly.pdbx_strand_id
1 'polypeptide(L)'
;NGQIVVCPDVNDGAVLEDSMIGILDRYADLHHVALVPLGISRYNNEPTMRAHTRDEARRVVDLVHRWQEIFLTQVGHRMVFAADEYYLMAGVPFPPGEHYEGFGLHEDGIGMARTFEWEFDGRLEVPTGPQSGFFAAVDGAPAEGYRAPRNPAGDTGLRGCGGSGESESTTISLTPRRSAPVGVLTAPYGAQVLAPLIARCGRSDVRLVTVNNEFFGGNTAVTGLMVGQDIARTLENEPEGHRYLLPDVCLSEGRFLDGLTTADLPRPVEVIPTDGIALRRALELAK
;
A
#
# COMPACT_ATOMS: atom_id res chain seq x y z
N ASN A 1 -7.47 16.10 13.43
CA ASN A 1 -7.04 14.69 13.45
C ASN A 1 -5.70 14.58 14.18
N GLY A 2 -5.46 13.43 14.82
CA GLY A 2 -4.18 13.06 15.42
C GLY A 2 -3.66 11.77 14.84
N GLN A 3 -2.35 11.52 15.00
CA GLN A 3 -1.72 10.24 14.64
C GLN A 3 -0.73 9.83 15.71
N ILE A 4 -0.74 8.56 16.06
CA ILE A 4 0.22 7.94 16.98
C ILE A 4 0.93 6.81 16.21
N VAL A 5 2.23 6.96 16.01
CA VAL A 5 3.08 5.84 15.58
C VAL A 5 3.40 5.00 16.81
N VAL A 6 2.86 3.79 16.86
CA VAL A 6 3.10 2.90 18.01
C VAL A 6 4.40 2.14 17.78
N CYS A 7 5.32 2.30 18.71
CA CYS A 7 6.64 1.67 18.70
C CYS A 7 6.69 0.64 19.83
N PRO A 8 6.87 -0.67 19.51
CA PRO A 8 6.98 -1.72 20.53
C PRO A 8 8.05 -1.40 21.58
N ASP A 9 7.74 -1.67 22.84
CA ASP A 9 8.60 -1.41 24.03
C ASP A 9 8.91 0.07 24.32
N VAL A 10 8.33 1.01 23.56
CA VAL A 10 8.55 2.46 23.73
C VAL A 10 7.27 3.17 24.19
N ASN A 11 6.22 3.12 23.38
CA ASN A 11 4.97 3.81 23.65
C ASN A 11 3.74 2.90 23.48
N ASP A 12 3.93 1.59 23.51
CA ASP A 12 2.86 0.60 23.55
C ASP A 12 2.37 0.32 25.00
N GLY A 13 1.46 -0.62 25.17
CA GLY A 13 0.96 -1.08 26.47
C GLY A 13 0.46 0.05 27.35
N ALA A 14 1.02 0.19 28.54
CA ALA A 14 0.58 1.18 29.54
C ALA A 14 0.77 2.63 29.08
N VAL A 15 1.81 2.93 28.29
CA VAL A 15 2.06 4.28 27.76
C VAL A 15 0.98 4.63 26.73
N LEU A 16 0.55 3.67 25.91
CA LEU A 16 -0.53 3.88 24.96
C LEU A 16 -1.88 4.07 25.70
N GLU A 17 -2.15 3.29 26.76
CA GLU A 17 -3.31 3.51 27.63
C GLU A 17 -3.34 4.95 28.23
N ASP A 18 -2.22 5.41 28.77
CA ASP A 18 -2.07 6.78 29.28
C ASP A 18 -2.34 7.82 28.19
N SER A 19 -1.89 7.54 26.96
CA SER A 19 -2.16 8.42 25.81
C SER A 19 -3.66 8.48 25.49
N MET A 20 -4.38 7.36 25.55
CA MET A 20 -5.85 7.35 25.35
C MET A 20 -6.58 8.12 26.44
N ILE A 21 -6.17 7.96 27.71
CA ILE A 21 -6.71 8.73 28.83
C ILE A 21 -6.47 10.24 28.61
N GLY A 22 -5.25 10.60 28.22
CA GLY A 22 -4.89 12.00 27.95
C GLY A 22 -5.67 12.62 26.79
N ILE A 23 -5.98 11.83 25.74
CA ILE A 23 -6.82 12.27 24.63
C ILE A 23 -8.24 12.54 25.12
N LEU A 24 -8.83 11.62 25.86
CA LEU A 24 -10.17 11.77 26.40
C LEU A 24 -10.28 12.99 27.35
N ASP A 25 -9.29 13.19 28.20
CA ASP A 25 -9.29 14.25 29.22
C ASP A 25 -9.04 15.65 28.66
N ARG A 26 -8.15 15.76 27.64
CA ARG A 26 -7.63 17.07 27.19
C ARG A 26 -7.93 17.41 25.74
N TYR A 27 -8.26 16.43 24.93
CA TYR A 27 -8.39 16.59 23.47
C TYR A 27 -9.67 15.94 22.94
N ALA A 28 -10.74 15.97 23.73
CA ALA A 28 -12.04 15.40 23.36
C ALA A 28 -12.67 16.03 22.10
N ASP A 29 -12.15 17.18 21.65
CA ASP A 29 -12.57 17.87 20.42
C ASP A 29 -11.89 17.33 19.16
N LEU A 30 -10.95 16.37 19.27
CA LEU A 30 -10.39 15.70 18.10
C LEU A 30 -11.47 14.87 17.40
N HIS A 31 -11.52 14.96 16.07
CA HIS A 31 -12.43 14.13 15.30
C HIS A 31 -11.95 12.67 15.24
N HIS A 32 -10.67 12.49 14.92
CA HIS A 32 -10.10 11.15 14.75
C HIS A 32 -8.64 11.12 15.20
N VAL A 33 -8.21 9.96 15.71
CA VAL A 33 -6.82 9.64 16.00
C VAL A 33 -6.46 8.29 15.38
N ALA A 34 -5.49 8.33 14.48
CA ALA A 34 -4.94 7.14 13.82
C ALA A 34 -3.85 6.51 14.69
N LEU A 35 -3.92 5.19 14.90
CA LEU A 35 -2.83 4.40 15.43
C LEU A 35 -2.19 3.63 14.26
N VAL A 36 -0.94 3.93 13.95
CA VAL A 36 -0.20 3.32 12.86
C VAL A 36 1.01 2.55 13.39
N PRO A 37 1.37 1.41 12.79
CA PRO A 37 2.54 0.67 13.23
C PRO A 37 3.83 1.34 12.78
N LEU A 38 4.90 1.11 13.53
CA LEU A 38 6.23 1.53 13.14
C LEU A 38 6.70 0.75 11.91
N GLY A 39 6.94 1.46 10.80
CA GLY A 39 7.60 0.93 9.62
C GLY A 39 9.12 0.94 9.79
N ILE A 40 9.76 -0.21 9.60
CA ILE A 40 11.22 -0.35 9.68
C ILE A 40 11.75 -0.81 8.34
N SER A 41 12.66 -0.03 7.77
CA SER A 41 13.42 -0.40 6.60
C SER A 41 14.87 -0.77 6.98
N ARG A 42 15.61 -1.34 6.03
CA ARG A 42 17.05 -1.60 6.20
C ARG A 42 17.89 -0.33 6.41
N TYR A 43 17.31 0.84 6.15
CA TYR A 43 17.94 2.14 6.35
C TYR A 43 17.71 2.69 7.77
N ASN A 44 16.99 1.95 8.62
CA ASN A 44 16.82 2.33 10.02
C ASN A 44 18.15 2.24 10.76
N ASN A 45 18.55 3.34 11.39
CA ASN A 45 19.77 3.43 12.17
C ASN A 45 19.53 3.39 13.69
N GLU A 46 18.26 3.26 14.11
CA GLU A 46 17.88 3.22 15.51
C GLU A 46 17.75 1.76 15.98
N PRO A 47 18.75 1.24 16.74
CA PRO A 47 18.80 -0.18 17.07
C PRO A 47 17.73 -0.64 18.06
N THR A 48 17.10 0.30 18.77
CA THR A 48 16.03 0.00 19.74
C THR A 48 14.67 -0.14 19.07
N MET A 49 14.53 0.32 17.84
CA MET A 49 13.29 0.24 17.08
C MET A 49 13.17 -1.12 16.39
N ARG A 50 12.02 -1.77 16.58
CA ARG A 50 11.71 -3.06 15.96
C ARG A 50 10.26 -3.12 15.47
N ALA A 51 10.00 -4.02 14.54
CA ALA A 51 8.63 -4.29 14.09
C ALA A 51 7.80 -4.95 15.19
N HIS A 52 6.48 -4.78 15.11
CA HIS A 52 5.55 -5.51 15.96
C HIS A 52 5.58 -7.02 15.67
N THR A 53 5.45 -7.81 16.72
CA THR A 53 5.04 -9.21 16.59
C THR A 53 3.53 -9.29 16.34
N ARG A 54 3.07 -10.46 15.89
CA ARG A 54 1.64 -10.73 15.69
C ARG A 54 0.80 -10.50 16.96
N ASP A 55 1.31 -10.92 18.10
CA ASP A 55 0.59 -10.80 19.39
C ASP A 55 0.57 -9.34 19.87
N GLU A 56 1.62 -8.57 19.61
CA GLU A 56 1.62 -7.13 19.89
C GLU A 56 0.63 -6.39 19.00
N ALA A 57 0.61 -6.67 17.71
CA ALA A 57 -0.38 -6.11 16.80
C ALA A 57 -1.81 -6.42 17.27
N ARG A 58 -2.07 -7.66 17.72
CA ARG A 58 -3.38 -8.05 18.30
C ARG A 58 -3.72 -7.24 19.53
N ARG A 59 -2.75 -7.05 20.47
CA ARG A 59 -2.98 -6.22 21.65
C ARG A 59 -3.34 -4.78 21.31
N VAL A 60 -2.73 -4.21 20.27
CA VAL A 60 -3.10 -2.86 19.79
C VAL A 60 -4.52 -2.84 19.25
N VAL A 61 -4.92 -3.82 18.42
CA VAL A 61 -6.30 -3.93 17.92
C VAL A 61 -7.30 -4.04 19.08
N ASP A 62 -7.03 -4.92 20.05
CA ASP A 62 -7.90 -5.13 21.21
C ASP A 62 -8.00 -3.86 22.07
N LEU A 63 -6.90 -3.12 22.24
CA LEU A 63 -6.86 -1.83 22.93
C LEU A 63 -7.73 -0.80 22.19
N VAL A 64 -7.55 -0.66 20.88
CA VAL A 64 -8.33 0.28 20.07
C VAL A 64 -9.83 -0.02 20.16
N HIS A 65 -10.24 -1.28 20.00
CA HIS A 65 -11.65 -1.64 20.08
C HIS A 65 -12.25 -1.32 21.45
N ARG A 66 -11.52 -1.58 22.54
CA ARG A 66 -11.97 -1.23 23.90
C ARG A 66 -12.11 0.30 24.07
N TRP A 67 -11.14 1.08 23.58
CA TRP A 67 -11.19 2.53 23.66
C TRP A 67 -12.24 3.16 22.74
N GLN A 68 -12.53 2.56 21.59
CA GLN A 68 -13.63 2.98 20.73
C GLN A 68 -14.97 2.95 21.46
N GLU A 69 -15.24 1.91 22.26
CA GLU A 69 -16.49 1.83 23.06
C GLU A 69 -16.51 2.87 24.19
N ILE A 70 -15.35 3.16 24.79
CA ILE A 70 -15.23 4.22 25.81
C ILE A 70 -15.49 5.59 25.18
N PHE A 71 -14.81 5.92 24.06
CA PHE A 71 -15.02 7.19 23.37
C PHE A 71 -16.44 7.33 22.86
N LEU A 72 -17.02 6.31 22.26
CA LEU A 72 -18.40 6.31 21.80
C LEU A 72 -19.36 6.66 22.94
N THR A 73 -19.11 6.13 24.14
CA THR A 73 -19.94 6.39 25.33
C THR A 73 -19.74 7.80 25.89
N GLN A 74 -18.50 8.33 25.88
CA GLN A 74 -18.15 9.59 26.54
C GLN A 74 -18.32 10.79 25.61
N VAL A 75 -17.96 10.67 24.33
CA VAL A 75 -17.94 11.78 23.36
C VAL A 75 -18.85 11.58 22.15
N GLY A 76 -19.49 10.42 22.04
CA GLY A 76 -20.50 10.15 21.02
C GLY A 76 -19.97 9.64 19.67
N HIS A 77 -18.67 9.42 19.54
CA HIS A 77 -18.03 8.82 18.36
C HIS A 77 -16.80 8.01 18.76
N ARG A 78 -16.32 7.11 17.85
CA ARG A 78 -15.24 6.15 18.17
C ARG A 78 -13.86 6.75 18.32
N MET A 79 -13.63 7.91 17.76
CA MET A 79 -12.42 8.74 17.81
C MET A 79 -11.12 8.03 17.42
N VAL A 80 -10.79 6.84 17.95
CA VAL A 80 -9.49 6.16 17.74
C VAL A 80 -9.63 4.97 16.79
N PHE A 81 -8.65 4.80 15.89
CA PHE A 81 -8.70 3.78 14.86
C PHE A 81 -7.31 3.18 14.63
N ALA A 82 -7.24 1.84 14.52
CA ALA A 82 -6.03 1.15 14.10
C ALA A 82 -5.95 1.10 12.58
N ALA A 83 -4.75 1.33 12.03
CA ALA A 83 -4.49 1.13 10.61
C ALA A 83 -4.78 -0.32 10.18
N ASP A 84 -5.22 -0.51 8.95
CA ASP A 84 -5.52 -1.82 8.36
C ASP A 84 -4.34 -2.79 8.50
N GLU A 85 -3.13 -2.28 8.49
CA GLU A 85 -1.90 -3.03 8.68
C GLU A 85 -1.89 -3.81 10.01
N TYR A 86 -2.45 -3.25 11.10
CA TYR A 86 -2.56 -3.96 12.37
C TYR A 86 -3.44 -5.20 12.29
N TYR A 87 -4.57 -5.12 11.57
CA TYR A 87 -5.46 -6.27 11.35
C TYR A 87 -4.78 -7.35 10.52
N LEU A 88 -4.02 -6.95 9.49
CA LEU A 88 -3.25 -7.88 8.66
C LEU A 88 -2.13 -8.56 9.46
N MET A 89 -1.37 -7.82 10.25
CA MET A 89 -0.32 -8.37 11.11
C MET A 89 -0.89 -9.31 12.17
N ALA A 90 -1.99 -8.92 12.82
CA ALA A 90 -2.66 -9.71 13.84
C ALA A 90 -3.36 -10.96 13.26
N GLY A 91 -3.64 -10.96 11.96
CA GLY A 91 -4.41 -12.00 11.30
C GLY A 91 -5.85 -12.04 11.80
N VAL A 92 -6.46 -10.88 12.02
CA VAL A 92 -7.86 -10.74 12.45
C VAL A 92 -8.68 -10.02 11.38
N PRO A 93 -10.01 -10.26 11.32
CA PRO A 93 -10.88 -9.60 10.35
C PRO A 93 -10.90 -8.09 10.52
N PHE A 94 -11.05 -7.37 9.41
CA PHE A 94 -11.33 -5.94 9.44
C PHE A 94 -12.69 -5.64 10.05
N PRO A 95 -12.86 -4.50 10.75
CA PRO A 95 -14.15 -4.05 11.25
C PRO A 95 -15.20 -3.92 10.15
N PRO A 96 -16.50 -3.99 10.50
CA PRO A 96 -17.56 -3.57 9.60
C PRO A 96 -17.40 -2.11 9.16
N GLY A 97 -17.89 -1.78 7.94
CA GLY A 97 -17.67 -0.45 7.37
C GLY A 97 -18.22 0.71 8.18
N GLU A 98 -19.33 0.49 8.87
CA GLU A 98 -19.97 1.48 9.76
C GLU A 98 -19.09 1.86 10.96
N HIS A 99 -18.13 1.01 11.35
CA HIS A 99 -17.22 1.31 12.44
C HIS A 99 -16.15 2.36 12.07
N TYR A 100 -15.95 2.63 10.78
CA TYR A 100 -14.97 3.62 10.32
C TYR A 100 -15.51 5.06 10.28
N GLU A 101 -16.79 5.26 10.63
CA GLU A 101 -17.42 6.59 10.77
C GLU A 101 -17.18 7.53 9.57
N GLY A 102 -17.32 6.99 8.35
CA GLY A 102 -17.17 7.74 7.11
C GLY A 102 -15.77 7.76 6.51
N PHE A 103 -14.85 6.95 7.05
CA PHE A 103 -13.49 6.77 6.52
C PHE A 103 -12.63 8.05 6.50
N GLY A 104 -12.75 8.88 7.53
CA GLY A 104 -12.05 10.16 7.64
C GLY A 104 -10.52 10.08 7.78
N LEU A 105 -9.95 8.87 7.95
CA LEU A 105 -8.52 8.59 8.08
C LEU A 105 -8.00 7.66 6.97
N HIS A 106 -8.62 7.70 5.80
CA HIS A 106 -8.26 6.83 4.70
C HIS A 106 -6.79 6.99 4.27
N GLU A 107 -6.27 8.23 4.30
CA GLU A 107 -4.88 8.54 3.97
C GLU A 107 -3.88 7.96 4.98
N ASP A 108 -4.31 7.70 6.21
CA ASP A 108 -3.51 7.05 7.26
C ASP A 108 -3.56 5.51 7.18
N GLY A 109 -4.13 4.95 6.11
CA GLY A 109 -4.26 3.50 5.91
C GLY A 109 -5.37 2.85 6.74
N ILE A 110 -6.41 3.60 7.10
CA ILE A 110 -7.53 3.12 7.92
C ILE A 110 -8.78 2.94 7.06
N GLY A 111 -9.26 1.70 6.97
CA GLY A 111 -10.45 1.34 6.20
C GLY A 111 -10.22 1.23 4.69
N MET A 112 -8.98 1.32 4.21
CA MET A 112 -8.63 1.18 2.79
C MET A 112 -9.01 -0.19 2.24
N ALA A 113 -8.75 -1.26 2.99
CA ALA A 113 -9.10 -2.62 2.60
C ALA A 113 -10.62 -2.78 2.47
N ARG A 114 -11.40 -2.17 3.36
CA ARG A 114 -12.85 -2.24 3.35
C ARG A 114 -13.45 -1.44 2.19
N THR A 115 -12.98 -0.24 1.93
CA THR A 115 -13.43 0.56 0.78
C THR A 115 -13.06 -0.11 -0.53
N PHE A 116 -11.85 -0.65 -0.66
CA PHE A 116 -11.43 -1.42 -1.83
C PHE A 116 -12.35 -2.64 -2.08
N GLU A 117 -12.71 -3.39 -1.03
CA GLU A 117 -13.67 -4.48 -1.12
C GLU A 117 -15.04 -3.99 -1.64
N TRP A 118 -15.55 -2.88 -1.10
CA TRP A 118 -16.82 -2.32 -1.53
C TRP A 118 -16.81 -1.82 -2.98
N GLU A 119 -15.72 -1.21 -3.41
CA GLU A 119 -15.50 -0.81 -4.80
C GLU A 119 -15.46 -2.02 -5.74
N PHE A 120 -14.72 -3.05 -5.33
CA PHE A 120 -14.60 -4.29 -6.09
C PHE A 120 -15.96 -5.03 -6.20
N ASP A 121 -16.72 -5.05 -5.12
CA ASP A 121 -18.06 -5.65 -5.09
C ASP A 121 -19.15 -4.77 -5.78
N GLY A 122 -18.81 -3.55 -6.20
CA GLY A 122 -19.73 -2.61 -6.83
C GLY A 122 -20.72 -1.93 -5.87
N ARG A 123 -20.38 -1.90 -4.59
CA ARG A 123 -21.15 -1.15 -3.56
C ARG A 123 -20.82 0.34 -3.56
N LEU A 124 -19.61 0.70 -4.01
CA LEU A 124 -19.19 2.07 -4.25
C LEU A 124 -18.96 2.27 -5.74
N GLU A 125 -19.41 3.42 -6.26
CA GLU A 125 -19.26 3.78 -7.67
C GLU A 125 -18.17 4.84 -7.89
N VAL A 126 -17.70 5.47 -6.81
CA VAL A 126 -16.64 6.48 -6.83
C VAL A 126 -15.41 5.89 -6.15
N PRO A 127 -14.24 5.90 -6.80
CA PRO A 127 -13.02 5.37 -6.21
C PRO A 127 -12.57 6.24 -5.03
N THR A 128 -12.11 5.58 -3.97
CA THR A 128 -11.58 6.20 -2.75
C THR A 128 -10.11 5.86 -2.51
N GLY A 129 -9.52 5.02 -3.36
CA GLY A 129 -8.17 4.50 -3.22
C GLY A 129 -7.07 5.57 -3.32
N PRO A 130 -5.85 5.28 -2.82
CA PRO A 130 -4.71 6.17 -2.93
C PRO A 130 -4.31 6.35 -4.39
N GLN A 131 -3.99 7.58 -4.75
CA GLN A 131 -3.62 7.94 -6.11
C GLN A 131 -2.12 7.74 -6.37
N SER A 132 -1.76 7.72 -7.66
CA SER A 132 -0.38 7.74 -8.12
C SER A 132 0.43 8.86 -7.44
N GLY A 133 1.64 8.53 -6.96
CA GLY A 133 2.50 9.47 -6.25
C GLY A 133 2.20 9.66 -4.77
N PHE A 134 1.22 8.97 -4.21
CA PHE A 134 0.85 9.07 -2.79
C PHE A 134 2.06 8.94 -1.85
N PHE A 135 2.90 7.94 -2.04
CA PHE A 135 4.09 7.72 -1.21
C PHE A 135 5.29 8.61 -1.58
N ALA A 136 5.29 9.24 -2.76
CA ALA A 136 6.38 10.13 -3.18
C ALA A 136 6.33 11.51 -2.49
N ALA A 137 5.17 11.89 -1.95
CA ALA A 137 4.95 13.17 -1.30
C ALA A 137 5.20 13.15 0.21
N VAL A 138 5.64 12.02 0.79
CA VAL A 138 5.94 11.93 2.22
C VAL A 138 7.17 12.79 2.53
N ASP A 139 6.92 13.97 3.11
CA ASP A 139 7.96 14.83 3.64
C ASP A 139 8.60 14.17 4.86
N GLY A 140 9.94 14.28 4.97
CA GLY A 140 10.70 13.65 6.06
C GLY A 140 11.11 12.21 5.81
N ALA A 141 11.06 11.73 4.56
CA ALA A 141 11.73 10.49 4.22
C ALA A 141 13.19 10.53 4.67
N PRO A 142 13.69 9.49 5.32
CA PRO A 142 15.03 9.47 5.88
C PRO A 142 16.08 9.65 4.80
N ALA A 143 17.26 9.94 5.27
CA ALA A 143 18.58 10.15 4.68
C ALA A 143 18.78 9.81 3.19
N GLU A 144 19.80 10.41 2.59
CA GLU A 144 20.34 10.09 1.27
C GLU A 144 20.37 8.58 1.02
N GLY A 145 19.72 8.12 -0.06
CA GLY A 145 19.59 6.71 -0.45
C GLY A 145 18.23 6.08 -0.15
N TYR A 146 17.35 6.74 0.59
CA TYR A 146 15.98 6.27 0.81
C TYR A 146 15.02 6.71 -0.31
N ARG A 147 15.30 7.86 -0.93
CA ARG A 147 14.59 8.33 -2.12
C ARG A 147 15.49 8.20 -3.34
N ALA A 148 14.97 7.68 -4.42
CA ALA A 148 15.59 7.91 -5.72
C ALA A 148 15.74 9.43 -5.93
N PRO A 149 16.90 9.91 -6.39
CA PRO A 149 17.07 11.33 -6.66
C PRO A 149 15.98 11.75 -7.65
N ARG A 150 15.12 12.69 -7.25
CA ARG A 150 14.19 13.34 -8.17
C ARG A 150 15.05 14.11 -9.14
N ASN A 151 15.11 13.69 -10.39
CA ASN A 151 15.63 14.57 -11.42
C ASN A 151 14.71 15.80 -11.47
N PRO A 152 15.21 17.01 -11.19
CA PRO A 152 14.40 18.21 -11.41
C PRO A 152 14.01 18.20 -12.89
N ALA A 153 12.73 18.38 -13.16
CA ALA A 153 12.24 18.55 -14.51
C ALA A 153 13.07 19.67 -15.18
N GLY A 154 13.93 19.29 -16.12
CA GLY A 154 14.66 20.32 -16.89
C GLY A 154 16.10 20.04 -17.30
N ASP A 155 16.74 18.95 -16.91
CA ASP A 155 18.07 18.66 -17.50
C ASP A 155 17.99 17.50 -18.53
N THR A 156 17.49 17.83 -19.69
CA THR A 156 17.70 17.07 -20.92
C THR A 156 19.12 17.35 -21.46
N GLY A 157 20.11 17.00 -20.67
CA GLY A 157 21.52 17.04 -21.08
C GLY A 157 21.85 15.92 -22.07
N LEU A 158 21.17 15.87 -23.20
CA LEU A 158 21.64 15.17 -24.40
C LEU A 158 22.84 15.92 -24.98
N ARG A 159 24.01 15.66 -24.44
CA ARG A 159 25.24 15.89 -25.19
C ARG A 159 25.48 14.70 -26.09
N GLY A 160 25.21 14.93 -27.38
CA GLY A 160 25.53 14.01 -28.42
C GLY A 160 27.02 13.66 -28.46
N CYS A 161 27.28 12.36 -28.57
CA CYS A 161 28.47 11.84 -29.23
C CYS A 161 27.98 11.01 -30.41
N GLY A 162 28.30 11.52 -31.60
CA GLY A 162 28.05 10.81 -32.83
C GLY A 162 28.92 9.55 -32.94
N GLY A 163 28.43 8.60 -33.67
CA GLY A 163 29.26 7.56 -34.24
C GLY A 163 28.56 6.23 -34.40
N SER A 164 28.37 5.88 -35.66
CA SER A 164 28.29 4.52 -36.24
C SER A 164 27.03 3.70 -36.02
N GLY A 165 26.44 3.38 -37.14
CA GLY A 165 25.25 2.57 -37.34
C GLY A 165 25.29 1.22 -36.63
N GLU A 166 24.29 1.02 -35.82
CA GLU A 166 23.88 -0.30 -35.39
C GLU A 166 22.45 -0.51 -35.84
N SER A 167 22.22 -1.68 -36.42
CA SER A 167 20.91 -2.13 -36.85
C SER A 167 19.90 -1.97 -35.70
N GLU A 168 18.93 -1.08 -35.85
CA GLU A 168 17.76 -1.06 -35.00
C GLU A 168 17.03 -2.40 -35.12
N SER A 169 17.29 -3.31 -34.18
CA SER A 169 16.41 -4.43 -33.96
C SER A 169 15.13 -3.85 -33.36
N THR A 170 14.11 -3.66 -34.18
CA THR A 170 12.78 -3.27 -33.74
C THR A 170 12.24 -4.42 -32.89
N THR A 171 12.40 -4.33 -31.58
CA THR A 171 11.74 -5.25 -30.64
C THR A 171 10.25 -4.96 -30.69
N ILE A 172 9.49 -5.77 -31.42
CA ILE A 172 8.03 -5.69 -31.41
C ILE A 172 7.57 -6.22 -30.06
N SER A 173 7.28 -5.30 -29.13
CA SER A 173 6.61 -5.65 -27.89
C SER A 173 5.17 -6.04 -28.23
N LEU A 174 4.88 -7.33 -28.24
CA LEU A 174 3.52 -7.84 -28.45
C LEU A 174 2.73 -7.60 -27.17
N THR A 175 1.78 -6.69 -27.21
CA THR A 175 0.80 -6.51 -26.14
C THR A 175 0.01 -7.80 -25.95
N PRO A 176 -0.07 -8.36 -24.73
CA PRO A 176 -0.82 -9.59 -24.47
C PRO A 176 -2.29 -9.45 -24.92
N ARG A 177 -2.88 -10.55 -25.38
CA ARG A 177 -4.29 -10.56 -25.75
C ARG A 177 -5.16 -10.33 -24.51
N ARG A 178 -6.32 -9.68 -24.67
CA ARG A 178 -7.28 -9.48 -23.56
C ARG A 178 -7.68 -10.77 -22.85
N SER A 179 -7.72 -11.90 -23.60
CA SER A 179 -8.02 -13.23 -23.07
C SER A 179 -6.80 -13.94 -22.44
N ALA A 180 -5.64 -13.31 -22.36
CA ALA A 180 -4.48 -13.91 -21.74
C ALA A 180 -4.66 -14.01 -20.22
N PRO A 181 -4.04 -15.02 -19.57
CA PRO A 181 -4.05 -15.10 -18.10
C PRO A 181 -3.52 -13.82 -17.45
N VAL A 182 -4.08 -13.48 -16.28
CA VAL A 182 -3.81 -12.23 -15.61
C VAL A 182 -3.01 -12.46 -14.32
N GLY A 183 -1.90 -11.76 -14.18
CA GLY A 183 -1.17 -11.62 -12.92
C GLY A 183 -1.42 -10.23 -12.30
N VAL A 184 -1.95 -10.18 -11.11
CA VAL A 184 -2.13 -8.92 -10.37
C VAL A 184 -0.95 -8.73 -9.44
N LEU A 185 -0.11 -7.73 -9.76
CA LEU A 185 1.07 -7.38 -8.96
C LEU A 185 0.65 -6.67 -7.67
N THR A 186 1.15 -7.14 -6.55
CA THR A 186 0.84 -6.56 -5.24
C THR A 186 1.90 -6.95 -4.21
N ALA A 187 2.03 -6.19 -3.13
CA ALA A 187 2.88 -6.55 -2.00
C ALA A 187 2.17 -7.54 -1.04
N PRO A 188 2.87 -8.11 -0.04
CA PRO A 188 2.30 -9.14 0.84
C PRO A 188 1.01 -8.74 1.56
N TYR A 189 0.88 -7.49 2.01
CA TYR A 189 -0.37 -7.04 2.66
C TYR A 189 -1.50 -6.87 1.64
N GLY A 190 -1.22 -6.31 0.48
CA GLY A 190 -2.20 -6.25 -0.60
C GLY A 190 -2.66 -7.64 -1.06
N ALA A 191 -1.75 -8.63 -1.08
CA ALA A 191 -2.10 -10.01 -1.41
C ALA A 191 -3.12 -10.61 -0.41
N GLN A 192 -2.99 -10.31 0.89
CA GLN A 192 -3.95 -10.76 1.90
C GLN A 192 -5.34 -10.14 1.68
N VAL A 193 -5.41 -8.87 1.29
CA VAL A 193 -6.67 -8.18 0.97
C VAL A 193 -7.29 -8.73 -0.31
N LEU A 194 -6.48 -8.92 -1.36
CA LEU A 194 -6.96 -9.30 -2.69
C LEU A 194 -7.30 -10.78 -2.82
N ALA A 195 -6.63 -11.67 -2.07
CA ALA A 195 -6.84 -13.12 -2.20
C ALA A 195 -8.30 -13.56 -2.07
N PRO A 196 -9.07 -13.14 -1.03
CA PRO A 196 -10.48 -13.49 -0.93
C PRO A 196 -11.33 -12.87 -2.06
N LEU A 197 -10.97 -11.70 -2.57
CA LEU A 197 -11.67 -11.04 -3.66
C LEU A 197 -11.49 -11.81 -4.98
N ILE A 198 -10.26 -12.15 -5.31
CA ILE A 198 -9.93 -12.93 -6.52
C ILE A 198 -10.56 -14.33 -6.46
N ALA A 199 -10.53 -14.98 -5.29
CA ALA A 199 -11.18 -16.29 -5.12
C ALA A 199 -12.70 -16.23 -5.40
N ARG A 200 -13.38 -15.13 -5.05
CA ARG A 200 -14.81 -14.94 -5.31
C ARG A 200 -15.13 -14.66 -6.79
N CYS A 201 -14.16 -14.19 -7.59
CA CYS A 201 -14.37 -13.91 -9.01
C CYS A 201 -14.66 -15.16 -9.85
N GLY A 202 -14.34 -16.35 -9.36
CA GLY A 202 -14.52 -17.61 -10.10
C GLY A 202 -13.65 -17.73 -11.36
N ARG A 203 -12.62 -16.88 -11.53
CA ARG A 203 -11.70 -16.87 -12.66
C ARG A 203 -10.41 -17.61 -12.33
N SER A 204 -10.23 -18.79 -12.90
CA SER A 204 -9.02 -19.63 -12.72
C SER A 204 -7.78 -19.10 -13.47
N ASP A 205 -7.97 -18.18 -14.40
CA ASP A 205 -6.92 -17.54 -15.20
C ASP A 205 -6.36 -16.25 -14.53
N VAL A 206 -6.87 -15.87 -13.34
CA VAL A 206 -6.40 -14.72 -12.57
C VAL A 206 -5.64 -15.21 -11.34
N ARG A 207 -4.44 -14.66 -11.12
CA ARG A 207 -3.62 -14.98 -9.96
C ARG A 207 -2.97 -13.73 -9.37
N LEU A 208 -2.62 -13.78 -8.11
CA LEU A 208 -1.81 -12.75 -7.47
C LEU A 208 -0.32 -13.04 -7.73
N VAL A 209 0.43 -11.99 -8.01
CA VAL A 209 1.88 -12.01 -8.13
C VAL A 209 2.44 -11.14 -7.01
N THR A 210 2.88 -11.80 -5.94
CA THR A 210 3.36 -11.09 -4.75
C THR A 210 4.79 -10.63 -4.93
N VAL A 211 5.02 -9.34 -4.82
CA VAL A 211 6.32 -8.68 -4.90
C VAL A 211 6.83 -8.42 -3.49
N ASN A 212 7.90 -9.12 -3.10
CA ASN A 212 8.56 -8.87 -1.83
C ASN A 212 9.44 -7.64 -1.94
N ASN A 213 9.37 -6.77 -0.94
CA ASN A 213 10.15 -5.55 -0.91
C ASN A 213 11.55 -5.81 -0.31
N GLU A 214 12.52 -6.07 -1.17
CA GLU A 214 13.93 -6.24 -0.75
C GLU A 214 14.68 -4.91 -0.80
N PHE A 215 14.19 -3.95 -1.59
CA PHE A 215 14.81 -2.63 -1.69
C PHE A 215 14.78 -1.87 -0.36
N PHE A 216 13.62 -1.77 0.26
CA PHE A 216 13.49 -1.18 1.59
C PHE A 216 13.79 -2.21 2.70
N GLY A 217 13.44 -3.47 2.49
CA GLY A 217 13.62 -4.52 3.48
C GLY A 217 12.77 -4.31 4.74
N GLY A 218 13.22 -4.89 5.86
CA GLY A 218 12.55 -4.76 7.14
C GLY A 218 11.14 -5.36 7.14
N ASN A 219 10.14 -4.61 7.62
CA ASN A 219 8.73 -5.01 7.60
C ASN A 219 7.92 -4.31 6.49
N THR A 220 8.58 -3.74 5.47
CA THR A 220 7.91 -3.05 4.37
C THR A 220 7.13 -4.05 3.50
N ALA A 221 5.80 -4.02 3.57
CA ALA A 221 4.93 -4.98 2.90
C ALA A 221 3.71 -4.35 2.20
N VAL A 222 3.70 -3.03 2.05
CA VAL A 222 2.60 -2.28 1.41
C VAL A 222 2.83 -2.10 -0.09
N THR A 223 1.77 -2.20 -0.87
CA THR A 223 1.81 -2.18 -2.34
C THR A 223 2.39 -0.88 -2.90
N GLY A 224 2.11 0.27 -2.27
CA GLY A 224 2.60 1.56 -2.72
C GLY A 224 4.12 1.76 -2.59
N LEU A 225 4.80 0.92 -1.81
CA LEU A 225 6.26 0.96 -1.66
C LEU A 225 6.99 -0.09 -2.52
N MET A 226 6.28 -0.79 -3.43
CA MET A 226 6.95 -1.63 -4.42
C MET A 226 7.82 -0.77 -5.33
N VAL A 227 9.02 -1.25 -5.63
CA VAL A 227 9.99 -0.57 -6.50
C VAL A 227 10.27 -1.35 -7.77
N GLY A 228 10.80 -0.67 -8.79
CA GLY A 228 11.01 -1.26 -10.11
C GLY A 228 11.92 -2.49 -10.09
N GLN A 229 13.03 -2.47 -9.34
CA GLN A 229 13.95 -3.61 -9.24
C GLN A 229 13.32 -4.85 -8.60
N ASP A 230 12.45 -4.68 -7.59
CA ASP A 230 11.79 -5.81 -6.93
C ASP A 230 10.70 -6.41 -7.83
N ILE A 231 9.97 -5.54 -8.56
CA ILE A 231 9.01 -5.95 -9.57
C ILE A 231 9.72 -6.67 -10.73
N ALA A 232 10.83 -6.12 -11.22
CA ALA A 232 11.60 -6.72 -12.31
C ALA A 232 12.06 -8.14 -11.94
N ARG A 233 12.68 -8.30 -10.77
CA ARG A 233 13.12 -9.61 -10.25
C ARG A 233 11.96 -10.61 -10.15
N THR A 234 10.79 -10.15 -9.71
CA THR A 234 9.60 -10.99 -9.63
C THR A 234 9.13 -11.40 -11.02
N LEU A 235 9.05 -10.45 -11.95
CA LEU A 235 8.58 -10.69 -13.31
C LEU A 235 9.53 -11.55 -14.16
N GLU A 236 10.83 -11.62 -13.86
CA GLU A 236 11.78 -12.51 -14.53
C GLU A 236 11.33 -13.98 -14.48
N ASN A 237 10.72 -14.38 -13.37
CA ASN A 237 10.23 -15.73 -13.14
C ASN A 237 8.79 -15.95 -13.61
N GLU A 238 8.16 -14.94 -14.16
CA GLU A 238 6.77 -14.98 -14.59
C GLU A 238 6.63 -15.31 -16.08
N PRO A 239 5.57 -16.04 -16.50
CA PRO A 239 5.33 -16.42 -17.88
C PRO A 239 5.26 -15.24 -18.85
N GLU A 240 5.77 -15.42 -20.06
CA GLU A 240 5.56 -14.48 -21.16
C GLU A 240 4.13 -14.56 -21.70
N GLY A 241 3.66 -13.45 -22.28
CA GLY A 241 2.34 -13.39 -22.92
C GLY A 241 1.16 -13.29 -21.95
N HIS A 242 1.40 -13.29 -20.64
CA HIS A 242 0.38 -12.97 -19.64
C HIS A 242 0.19 -11.44 -19.52
N ARG A 243 -0.98 -11.01 -19.08
CA ARG A 243 -1.25 -9.62 -18.69
C ARG A 243 -0.81 -9.43 -17.24
N TYR A 244 -0.01 -8.42 -16.97
CA TYR A 244 0.41 -8.05 -15.62
C TYR A 244 -0.18 -6.71 -15.22
N LEU A 245 -1.12 -6.69 -14.28
CA LEU A 245 -1.74 -5.47 -13.78
C LEU A 245 -0.88 -4.89 -12.67
N LEU A 246 -0.43 -3.65 -12.86
CA LEU A 246 0.39 -2.90 -11.91
C LEU A 246 -0.45 -1.76 -11.32
N PRO A 247 -0.66 -1.72 -9.99
CA PRO A 247 -1.34 -0.59 -9.35
C PRO A 247 -0.49 0.67 -9.43
N ASP A 248 -1.11 1.79 -9.80
CA ASP A 248 -0.44 3.06 -10.02
C ASP A 248 0.11 3.73 -8.75
N VAL A 249 -0.34 3.32 -7.56
CA VAL A 249 0.11 3.87 -6.27
C VAL A 249 1.63 3.74 -6.05
N CYS A 250 2.30 2.77 -6.68
CA CYS A 250 3.76 2.61 -6.60
C CYS A 250 4.54 3.50 -7.59
N LEU A 251 3.83 4.30 -8.40
CA LEU A 251 4.42 5.21 -9.37
C LEU A 251 4.22 6.67 -8.95
N SER A 252 5.22 7.50 -9.18
CA SER A 252 5.14 8.95 -9.12
C SER A 252 5.67 9.51 -10.42
N GLU A 253 4.85 10.26 -11.17
CA GLU A 253 5.21 10.79 -12.49
C GLU A 253 5.75 9.69 -13.45
N GLY A 254 5.17 8.49 -13.39
CA GLY A 254 5.55 7.34 -14.20
C GLY A 254 6.84 6.62 -13.77
N ARG A 255 7.38 6.94 -12.59
CA ARG A 255 8.59 6.34 -12.04
C ARG A 255 8.33 5.67 -10.70
N PHE A 256 9.02 4.58 -10.46
CA PHE A 256 9.11 3.94 -9.15
C PHE A 256 10.04 4.74 -8.21
N LEU A 257 9.97 4.45 -6.91
CA LEU A 257 10.80 5.14 -5.91
C LEU A 257 12.31 4.90 -6.07
N ASP A 258 12.73 3.85 -6.76
CA ASP A 258 14.12 3.57 -7.12
C ASP A 258 14.56 4.25 -8.45
N GLY A 259 13.66 5.02 -9.08
CA GLY A 259 13.92 5.77 -10.31
C GLY A 259 13.68 5.00 -11.60
N LEU A 260 13.46 3.70 -11.55
CA LEU A 260 13.10 2.90 -12.71
C LEU A 260 11.70 3.28 -13.23
N THR A 261 11.42 2.89 -14.47
CA THR A 261 10.13 3.06 -15.13
C THR A 261 9.53 1.71 -15.52
N THR A 262 8.30 1.71 -15.99
CA THR A 262 7.67 0.48 -16.50
C THR A 262 8.35 -0.07 -17.76
N ALA A 263 9.09 0.77 -18.49
CA ALA A 263 9.86 0.35 -19.68
C ALA A 263 11.12 -0.47 -19.32
N ASP A 264 11.60 -0.34 -18.07
CA ASP A 264 12.77 -1.09 -17.58
C ASP A 264 12.41 -2.51 -17.09
N LEU A 265 11.12 -2.86 -17.07
CA LEU A 265 10.66 -4.16 -16.59
C LEU A 265 10.81 -5.26 -17.67
N PRO A 266 11.14 -6.51 -17.28
CA PRO A 266 11.36 -7.62 -18.22
C PRO A 266 10.09 -8.14 -18.88
N ARG A 267 8.92 -7.73 -18.39
CA ARG A 267 7.59 -8.05 -18.95
C ARG A 267 6.77 -6.78 -19.06
N PRO A 268 5.95 -6.60 -20.09
CA PRO A 268 5.04 -5.47 -20.20
C PRO A 268 4.00 -5.52 -19.08
N VAL A 269 3.72 -4.37 -18.50
CA VAL A 269 2.71 -4.21 -17.45
C VAL A 269 1.61 -3.26 -17.91
N GLU A 270 0.40 -3.51 -17.45
CA GLU A 270 -0.76 -2.65 -17.62
C GLU A 270 -0.98 -1.89 -16.32
N VAL A 271 -0.68 -0.58 -16.33
CA VAL A 271 -0.88 0.27 -15.15
C VAL A 271 -2.37 0.55 -14.99
N ILE A 272 -2.89 0.28 -13.81
CA ILE A 272 -4.29 0.51 -13.45
C ILE A 272 -4.37 1.37 -12.19
N PRO A 273 -5.42 2.20 -12.04
CA PRO A 273 -5.70 2.88 -10.79
C PRO A 273 -5.79 1.91 -9.62
N THR A 274 -5.31 2.34 -8.44
CA THR A 274 -5.26 1.52 -7.23
C THR A 274 -6.61 1.59 -6.50
N ASP A 275 -7.65 1.08 -7.14
CA ASP A 275 -8.99 0.98 -6.59
C ASP A 275 -9.70 -0.31 -7.06
N GLY A 276 -10.74 -0.70 -6.31
CA GLY A 276 -11.49 -1.92 -6.59
C GLY A 276 -12.31 -1.85 -7.88
N ILE A 277 -12.74 -0.65 -8.29
CA ILE A 277 -13.50 -0.44 -9.54
C ILE A 277 -12.60 -0.69 -10.74
N ALA A 278 -11.39 -0.12 -10.71
CA ALA A 278 -10.41 -0.28 -11.79
C ALA A 278 -9.97 -1.74 -11.91
N LEU A 279 -9.70 -2.41 -10.79
CA LEU A 279 -9.36 -3.83 -10.80
C LEU A 279 -10.49 -4.68 -11.38
N ARG A 280 -11.74 -4.47 -10.94
CA ARG A 280 -12.91 -5.17 -11.49
C ARG A 280 -13.03 -4.99 -12.99
N ARG A 281 -12.85 -3.76 -13.50
CA ARG A 281 -12.88 -3.44 -14.94
C ARG A 281 -11.74 -4.13 -15.70
N ALA A 282 -10.51 -4.08 -15.17
CA ALA A 282 -9.36 -4.72 -15.79
C ALA A 282 -9.52 -6.25 -15.88
N LEU A 283 -10.22 -6.84 -14.92
CA LEU A 283 -10.61 -8.25 -14.92
C LEU A 283 -11.87 -8.55 -15.76
N GLU A 284 -12.51 -7.53 -16.34
CA GLU A 284 -13.73 -7.69 -17.16
C GLU A 284 -14.88 -8.39 -16.41
N LEU A 285 -14.98 -8.15 -15.11
CA LEU A 285 -16.08 -8.71 -14.30
C LEU A 285 -17.36 -7.89 -14.49
N ALA A 286 -18.50 -8.59 -14.58
CA ALA A 286 -19.80 -7.94 -14.62
C ALA A 286 -20.09 -7.15 -13.32
N LYS A 287 -20.97 -6.14 -13.43
CA LYS A 287 -21.48 -5.42 -12.25
C LYS A 287 -22.35 -6.32 -11.37
#